data_ff2dd07c4c6ad7cd1bf57057243f7b6a
#
_entry.id   ff2dd07c4c6ad7cd1bf57057243f7b6a
#
_cell.length_a   1.000
_cell.length_b   1.000
_cell.length_c   1.000
_cell.angle_alpha   90.00
_cell.angle_beta   90.00
_cell.angle_gamma   90.00
#
_symmetry.space_group_name_H-M   'P 1'
#
loop_
_entity.id
_entity.type
_entity.pdbx_description
1 polymer ?
#
loop_
_entity_poly.entity_id
_entity_poly.type
_entity_poly.pdbx_seq_one_letter_code
_entity_poly.pdbx_strand_id
1 'polypeptide(L)'
;EMQRRKPGQSRHTTQRREPDHVKILSGLFEGKTTGTPIGLLIENVDQKSKDYQKIQGKFRPGHADYTYWHKYGIRDPRGGGRSSARETCMRVAAGAVAKKYLTTYYGISIYAYLSAIGPLEFDFKDRSAISENDFFCADPNRIDEIDAYMTALRKEGESIGARINVVVSGAPVGWGEPVFDRIDADIASAMMSINAVKGI
;
A
#
# COMPACT_ATOMS: atom_id res chain seq x y z
N GLU A 1 -10.40 5.21 -2.30
CA GLU A 1 -9.06 4.68 -2.01
C GLU A 1 -8.81 3.34 -2.74
N MET A 2 -9.70 2.35 -2.63
CA MET A 2 -9.51 1.05 -3.28
C MET A 2 -9.31 1.14 -4.80
N GLN A 3 -10.01 2.02 -5.50
CA GLN A 3 -9.81 2.20 -6.94
C GLN A 3 -8.37 2.61 -7.29
N ARG A 4 -7.77 3.51 -6.49
CA ARG A 4 -6.38 3.95 -6.69
C ARG A 4 -5.35 2.85 -6.44
N ARG A 5 -5.70 1.86 -5.61
CA ARG A 5 -4.82 0.73 -5.25
C ARG A 5 -4.90 -0.42 -6.25
N LYS A 6 -5.96 -0.58 -7.01
CA LYS A 6 -6.17 -1.74 -7.91
C LYS A 6 -4.97 -2.01 -8.80
N PRO A 7 -4.61 -3.29 -9.02
CA PRO A 7 -3.65 -3.66 -10.05
C PRO A 7 -4.21 -3.42 -11.46
N GLY A 8 -3.33 -3.36 -12.46
CA GLY A 8 -3.73 -3.27 -13.87
C GLY A 8 -4.19 -1.89 -14.34
N GLN A 9 -3.97 -0.82 -13.57
CA GLN A 9 -4.36 0.53 -13.95
C GLN A 9 -3.37 1.21 -14.90
N SER A 10 -2.10 0.82 -14.85
CA SER A 10 -1.08 1.33 -15.77
C SER A 10 -0.22 0.20 -16.31
N ARG A 11 0.54 0.49 -17.37
CA ARG A 11 1.51 -0.47 -17.95
C ARG A 11 2.66 -0.83 -17.00
N HIS A 12 2.89 -0.04 -15.97
CA HIS A 12 3.96 -0.24 -14.97
C HIS A 12 3.52 -1.05 -13.77
N THR A 13 2.22 -1.28 -13.59
CA THR A 13 1.69 -2.10 -12.51
C THR A 13 1.47 -3.55 -12.96
N THR A 14 1.33 -4.47 -11.99
CA THR A 14 0.97 -5.85 -12.32
C THR A 14 -0.35 -5.92 -13.09
N GLN A 15 -0.40 -6.75 -14.14
CA GLN A 15 -1.56 -6.86 -15.05
C GLN A 15 -2.64 -7.83 -14.53
N ARG A 16 -2.68 -8.09 -13.24
CA ARG A 16 -3.76 -8.88 -12.62
C ARG A 16 -5.07 -8.08 -12.62
N ARG A 17 -6.17 -8.79 -12.79
CA ARG A 17 -7.53 -8.21 -12.80
C ARG A 17 -8.25 -8.54 -11.51
N GLU A 18 -7.97 -7.77 -10.48
CA GLU A 18 -8.64 -7.91 -9.19
C GLU A 18 -9.67 -6.78 -9.03
N PRO A 19 -10.95 -7.09 -8.82
CA PRO A 19 -11.98 -6.07 -8.64
C PRO A 19 -11.82 -5.31 -7.32
N ASP A 20 -11.20 -5.93 -6.30
CA ASP A 20 -10.96 -5.37 -4.96
C ASP A 20 -12.22 -4.76 -4.33
N HIS A 21 -13.38 -5.38 -4.56
CA HIS A 21 -14.62 -4.98 -3.91
C HIS A 21 -14.59 -5.31 -2.43
N VAL A 22 -14.77 -4.30 -1.60
CA VAL A 22 -14.86 -4.45 -0.14
C VAL A 22 -16.30 -4.79 0.24
N LYS A 23 -16.47 -5.94 0.89
CA LYS A 23 -17.73 -6.30 1.57
C LYS A 23 -17.61 -5.88 3.03
N ILE A 24 -18.58 -5.12 3.52
CA ILE A 24 -18.67 -4.76 4.94
C ILE A 24 -19.60 -5.75 5.59
N LEU A 25 -19.09 -6.53 6.54
CA LEU A 25 -19.80 -7.66 7.15
C LEU A 25 -20.47 -7.29 8.48
N SER A 26 -19.94 -6.29 9.17
CA SER A 26 -20.43 -5.84 10.47
C SER A 26 -20.03 -4.40 10.77
N GLY A 27 -20.59 -3.82 11.84
CA GLY A 27 -20.21 -2.50 12.34
C GLY A 27 -20.90 -1.32 11.65
N LEU A 28 -21.82 -1.57 10.69
CA LEU A 28 -22.63 -0.54 10.03
C LEU A 28 -24.13 -0.89 10.09
N PHE A 29 -24.94 0.15 10.27
CA PHE A 29 -26.40 0.11 10.13
C PHE A 29 -26.87 1.41 9.49
N GLU A 30 -27.67 1.32 8.43
CA GLU A 30 -28.21 2.48 7.68
C GLU A 30 -27.14 3.55 7.33
N GLY A 31 -25.96 3.10 6.88
CA GLY A 31 -24.84 3.98 6.48
C GLY A 31 -24.08 4.65 7.62
N LYS A 32 -24.36 4.29 8.88
CA LYS A 32 -23.67 4.79 10.07
C LYS A 32 -22.93 3.67 10.79
N THR A 33 -21.81 4.00 11.42
CA THR A 33 -21.08 3.09 12.29
C THR A 33 -21.86 2.87 13.59
N THR A 34 -21.87 1.64 14.09
CA THR A 34 -22.61 1.25 15.31
C THR A 34 -21.75 1.27 16.58
N GLY A 35 -20.45 1.63 16.47
CA GLY A 35 -19.49 1.53 17.59
C GLY A 35 -18.97 0.12 17.84
N THR A 36 -19.46 -0.88 17.11
CA THR A 36 -18.96 -2.26 17.16
C THR A 36 -17.84 -2.47 16.14
N PRO A 37 -17.05 -3.57 16.21
CA PRO A 37 -16.01 -3.87 15.23
C PRO A 37 -16.54 -3.91 13.81
N ILE A 38 -15.81 -3.23 12.89
CA ILE A 38 -16.12 -3.22 11.46
C ILE A 38 -15.40 -4.40 10.80
N GLY A 39 -16.17 -5.39 10.36
CA GLY A 39 -15.66 -6.53 9.60
C GLY A 39 -15.57 -6.18 8.11
N LEU A 40 -14.39 -6.35 7.51
CA LEU A 40 -14.16 -6.11 6.09
C LEU A 40 -13.67 -7.38 5.40
N LEU A 41 -14.19 -7.67 4.21
CA LEU A 41 -13.77 -8.80 3.39
C LEU A 41 -13.51 -8.34 1.95
N ILE A 42 -12.39 -8.81 1.38
CA ILE A 42 -12.06 -8.66 -0.05
C ILE A 42 -11.74 -10.06 -0.58
N GLU A 43 -12.48 -10.49 -1.58
CA GLU A 43 -12.25 -11.79 -2.22
C GLU A 43 -11.01 -11.75 -3.10
N ASN A 44 -10.27 -12.85 -3.17
CA ASN A 44 -9.16 -13.05 -4.08
C ASN A 44 -9.64 -13.86 -5.29
N VAL A 45 -9.97 -13.18 -6.39
CA VAL A 45 -10.62 -13.81 -7.55
C VAL A 45 -9.67 -14.16 -8.68
N ASP A 46 -8.50 -13.51 -8.79
CA ASP A 46 -7.48 -13.78 -9.83
C ASP A 46 -6.26 -14.51 -9.24
N GLN A 47 -6.51 -15.50 -8.39
CA GLN A 47 -5.47 -16.35 -7.84
C GLN A 47 -4.99 -17.36 -8.89
N LYS A 48 -3.74 -17.25 -9.32
CA LYS A 48 -3.11 -18.16 -10.28
C LYS A 48 -2.26 -19.22 -9.56
N SER A 49 -2.90 -20.12 -8.84
CA SER A 49 -2.21 -21.18 -8.06
C SER A 49 -1.30 -22.05 -8.92
N LYS A 50 -1.62 -22.26 -10.21
CA LYS A 50 -0.82 -23.03 -11.15
C LYS A 50 0.58 -22.44 -11.38
N ASP A 51 0.73 -21.11 -11.30
CA ASP A 51 2.02 -20.42 -11.50
C ASP A 51 3.02 -20.77 -10.40
N TYR A 52 2.53 -21.19 -9.24
CA TYR A 52 3.36 -21.52 -8.07
C TYR A 52 3.76 -22.99 -7.96
N GLN A 53 3.16 -23.89 -8.77
CA GLN A 53 3.42 -25.34 -8.69
C GLN A 53 4.90 -25.67 -8.93
N LYS A 54 5.53 -25.03 -9.93
CA LYS A 54 6.95 -25.30 -10.28
C LYS A 54 7.95 -24.82 -9.22
N ILE A 55 7.53 -23.89 -8.36
CA ILE A 55 8.38 -23.29 -7.31
C ILE A 55 7.94 -23.68 -5.90
N GLN A 56 7.01 -24.62 -5.78
CA GLN A 56 6.44 -25.06 -4.51
C GLN A 56 7.50 -25.51 -3.49
N GLY A 57 8.54 -26.22 -3.93
CA GLY A 57 9.65 -26.69 -3.10
C GLY A 57 10.80 -25.68 -2.96
N LYS A 58 10.67 -24.45 -3.45
CA LYS A 58 11.74 -23.45 -3.45
C LYS A 58 11.33 -22.21 -2.64
N PHE A 59 12.31 -21.56 -2.04
CA PHE A 59 12.14 -20.26 -1.42
C PHE A 59 12.47 -19.15 -2.42
N ARG A 60 11.55 -18.23 -2.61
CA ARG A 60 11.74 -17.11 -3.55
C ARG A 60 12.59 -16.02 -2.88
N PRO A 61 13.66 -15.53 -3.53
CA PRO A 61 14.41 -14.38 -3.02
C PRO A 61 13.52 -13.15 -2.84
N GLY A 62 13.76 -12.37 -1.79
CA GLY A 62 12.99 -11.15 -1.51
C GLY A 62 11.53 -11.37 -1.04
N HIS A 63 11.13 -12.64 -0.83
CA HIS A 63 9.79 -12.98 -0.31
C HIS A 63 9.86 -13.57 1.08
N ALA A 64 8.74 -13.61 1.79
CA ALA A 64 8.64 -14.15 3.15
C ALA A 64 8.60 -15.69 3.23
N ASP A 65 8.92 -16.39 2.16
CA ASP A 65 8.86 -17.86 2.08
C ASP A 65 9.74 -18.54 3.13
N TYR A 66 11.04 -18.18 3.15
CA TYR A 66 12.03 -18.76 4.04
C TYR A 66 11.73 -18.46 5.51
N THR A 67 11.45 -17.20 5.81
CA THR A 67 11.17 -16.76 7.18
C THR A 67 9.89 -17.37 7.74
N TYR A 68 8.84 -17.50 6.94
CA TYR A 68 7.60 -18.15 7.36
C TYR A 68 7.79 -19.63 7.60
N TRP A 69 8.53 -20.32 6.74
CA TRP A 69 8.86 -21.72 6.94
C TRP A 69 9.61 -21.96 8.26
N HIS A 70 10.66 -21.18 8.50
CA HIS A 70 11.44 -21.32 9.74
C HIS A 70 10.68 -20.91 10.99
N LYS A 71 9.78 -19.95 10.89
CA LYS A 71 9.01 -19.49 12.05
C LYS A 71 7.84 -20.41 12.40
N TYR A 72 7.13 -20.91 11.40
CA TYR A 72 5.87 -21.64 11.59
C TYR A 72 5.96 -23.14 11.24
N GLY A 73 7.03 -23.61 10.63
CA GLY A 73 7.20 -24.99 10.16
C GLY A 73 6.30 -25.35 8.96
N ILE A 74 5.53 -24.40 8.47
CA ILE A 74 4.53 -24.59 7.40
C ILE A 74 4.42 -23.32 6.55
N ARG A 75 4.17 -23.50 5.26
CA ARG A 75 3.96 -22.42 4.29
C ARG A 75 2.92 -22.85 3.27
N ASP A 76 1.97 -21.98 2.92
CA ASP A 76 1.11 -22.17 1.76
C ASP A 76 1.84 -21.70 0.49
N PRO A 77 2.23 -22.60 -0.42
CA PRO A 77 2.97 -22.23 -1.62
C PRO A 77 2.10 -21.64 -2.72
N ARG A 78 0.78 -21.64 -2.59
CA ARG A 78 -0.16 -21.22 -3.63
C ARG A 78 -0.22 -19.70 -3.83
N GLY A 79 0.44 -18.95 -2.98
CA GLY A 79 0.40 -17.48 -2.95
C GLY A 79 -0.84 -16.95 -2.19
N GLY A 80 -0.79 -15.70 -1.82
CA GLY A 80 -1.82 -15.08 -0.98
C GLY A 80 -1.48 -15.12 0.51
N GLY A 81 -2.45 -14.84 1.36
CA GLY A 81 -2.29 -14.77 2.80
C GLY A 81 -1.40 -13.62 3.28
N ARG A 82 -0.96 -13.70 4.53
CA ARG A 82 -0.15 -12.65 5.19
C ARG A 82 1.24 -12.45 4.60
N SER A 83 1.79 -13.44 3.93
CA SER A 83 3.09 -13.34 3.26
C SER A 83 3.01 -12.66 1.88
N SER A 84 1.81 -12.42 1.37
CA SER A 84 1.59 -11.77 0.09
C SER A 84 1.41 -10.26 0.27
N ALA A 85 2.01 -9.47 -0.64
CA ALA A 85 1.78 -8.03 -0.70
C ALA A 85 0.29 -7.66 -0.91
N ARG A 86 -0.55 -8.61 -1.34
CA ARG A 86 -2.00 -8.40 -1.47
C ARG A 86 -2.69 -8.14 -0.11
N GLU A 87 -2.11 -8.53 1.02
CA GLU A 87 -2.65 -8.18 2.33
C GLU A 87 -2.81 -6.65 2.50
N THR A 88 -2.00 -5.85 1.80
CA THR A 88 -2.09 -4.37 1.83
C THR A 88 -3.44 -3.83 1.35
N CYS A 89 -4.22 -4.61 0.58
CA CYS A 89 -5.58 -4.18 0.20
C CYS A 89 -6.49 -4.00 1.43
N MET A 90 -6.32 -4.83 2.47
CA MET A 90 -7.07 -4.70 3.72
C MET A 90 -6.61 -3.48 4.52
N ARG A 91 -5.30 -3.17 4.48
CA ARG A 91 -4.78 -1.92 5.11
C ARG A 91 -5.37 -0.69 4.46
N VAL A 92 -5.47 -0.66 3.12
CA VAL A 92 -6.08 0.45 2.39
C VAL A 92 -7.57 0.57 2.70
N ALA A 93 -8.30 -0.55 2.79
CA ALA A 93 -9.71 -0.56 3.15
C ALA A 93 -9.95 -0.02 4.57
N ALA A 94 -9.19 -0.51 5.56
CA ALA A 94 -9.26 -0.04 6.94
C ALA A 94 -8.80 1.42 7.07
N GLY A 95 -7.71 1.77 6.38
CA GLY A 95 -7.19 3.14 6.32
C GLY A 95 -8.18 4.13 5.71
N ALA A 96 -9.00 3.72 4.75
CA ALA A 96 -10.05 4.57 4.18
C ALA A 96 -11.13 4.91 5.21
N VAL A 97 -11.50 3.96 6.07
CA VAL A 97 -12.43 4.19 7.18
C VAL A 97 -11.83 5.17 8.19
N ALA A 98 -10.58 4.91 8.62
CA ALA A 98 -9.86 5.77 9.56
C ALA A 98 -9.67 7.18 9.00
N LYS A 99 -9.27 7.32 7.73
CA LYS A 99 -9.11 8.62 7.07
C LYS A 99 -10.42 9.40 7.01
N LYS A 100 -11.53 8.73 6.69
CA LYS A 100 -12.85 9.37 6.70
C LYS A 100 -13.21 9.86 8.09
N TYR A 101 -12.98 9.09 9.13
CA TYR A 101 -13.20 9.49 10.52
C TYR A 101 -12.37 10.72 10.89
N LEU A 102 -11.06 10.67 10.66
CA LEU A 102 -10.14 11.76 10.98
C LEU A 102 -10.49 13.05 10.23
N THR A 103 -10.86 12.97 8.96
CA THR A 103 -11.29 14.13 8.18
C THR A 103 -12.61 14.70 8.68
N THR A 104 -13.58 13.82 8.99
CA THR A 104 -14.94 14.28 9.37
C THR A 104 -14.97 14.92 10.75
N TYR A 105 -14.26 14.36 11.74
CA TYR A 105 -14.35 14.80 13.13
C TYR A 105 -13.25 15.78 13.54
N TYR A 106 -12.08 15.71 12.87
CA TYR A 106 -10.90 16.51 13.24
C TYR A 106 -10.40 17.43 12.12
N GLY A 107 -10.98 17.36 10.93
CA GLY A 107 -10.53 18.16 9.79
C GLY A 107 -9.13 17.76 9.28
N ILE A 108 -8.62 16.59 9.68
CA ILE A 108 -7.28 16.14 9.32
C ILE A 108 -7.25 15.78 7.83
N SER A 109 -6.26 16.31 7.12
CA SER A 109 -5.96 15.95 5.73
C SER A 109 -4.73 15.03 5.67
N ILE A 110 -4.87 13.91 4.97
CA ILE A 110 -3.78 12.94 4.77
C ILE A 110 -3.66 12.66 3.27
N TYR A 111 -2.46 12.86 2.73
CA TYR A 111 -2.14 12.50 1.35
C TYR A 111 -0.69 12.03 1.25
N ALA A 112 -0.37 11.33 0.15
CA ALA A 112 0.98 10.86 -0.11
C ALA A 112 1.31 11.05 -1.59
N TYR A 113 2.59 11.22 -1.90
CA TYR A 113 3.08 11.40 -3.25
C TYR A 113 4.48 10.81 -3.43
N LEU A 114 4.79 10.45 -4.68
CA LEU A 114 6.13 10.01 -5.07
C LEU A 114 7.09 11.21 -5.03
N SER A 115 8.17 11.13 -4.24
CA SER A 115 9.19 12.17 -4.12
C SER A 115 10.55 11.77 -4.71
N ALA A 116 10.78 10.47 -4.93
CA ALA A 116 11.95 10.00 -5.68
C ALA A 116 11.73 8.59 -6.21
N ILE A 117 12.41 8.26 -7.32
CA ILE A 117 12.53 6.90 -7.84
C ILE A 117 13.93 6.67 -8.34
N GLY A 118 14.67 5.73 -7.73
CA GLY A 118 16.09 5.57 -7.97
C GLY A 118 16.85 6.89 -7.78
N PRO A 119 17.60 7.35 -8.80
CA PRO A 119 18.32 8.61 -8.74
C PRO A 119 17.48 9.86 -9.04
N LEU A 120 16.24 9.68 -9.49
CA LEU A 120 15.40 10.81 -9.87
C LEU A 120 14.66 11.35 -8.64
N GLU A 121 14.85 12.63 -8.34
CA GLU A 121 14.13 13.34 -7.27
C GLU A 121 13.12 14.32 -7.85
N PHE A 122 11.98 14.50 -7.16
CA PHE A 122 10.87 15.32 -7.62
C PHE A 122 10.46 16.33 -6.56
N ASP A 123 10.24 17.57 -6.99
CA ASP A 123 9.69 18.61 -6.14
C ASP A 123 8.18 18.46 -5.97
N PHE A 124 7.68 18.98 -4.86
CA PHE A 124 6.24 19.14 -4.67
C PHE A 124 5.79 20.44 -5.34
N LYS A 125 5.07 20.36 -6.45
CA LYS A 125 4.58 21.52 -7.21
C LYS A 125 3.08 21.67 -7.15
N ASP A 126 2.35 20.57 -7.36
CA ASP A 126 0.89 20.60 -7.41
C ASP A 126 0.30 19.36 -6.77
N ARG A 127 -0.53 19.57 -5.75
CA ARG A 127 -1.26 18.50 -5.07
C ARG A 127 -2.29 17.83 -5.97
N SER A 128 -2.93 18.56 -6.88
CA SER A 128 -3.95 18.00 -7.78
C SER A 128 -3.33 16.99 -8.74
N ALA A 129 -2.10 17.26 -9.21
CA ALA A 129 -1.36 16.38 -10.12
C ALA A 129 -1.17 14.96 -9.57
N ILE A 130 -1.13 14.77 -8.24
CA ILE A 130 -0.95 13.45 -7.61
C ILE A 130 -2.00 12.44 -8.09
N SER A 131 -3.24 12.86 -8.30
CA SER A 131 -4.33 11.99 -8.73
C SER A 131 -4.50 11.91 -10.25
N GLU A 132 -3.75 12.70 -11.01
CA GLU A 132 -3.90 12.84 -12.46
C GLU A 132 -2.86 12.04 -13.26
N ASN A 133 -1.94 11.36 -12.59
CA ASN A 133 -0.92 10.53 -13.25
C ASN A 133 -0.73 9.16 -12.56
N ASP A 134 -0.21 8.21 -13.31
CA ASP A 134 -0.02 6.81 -12.89
C ASP A 134 1.04 6.62 -11.80
N PHE A 135 1.90 7.62 -11.57
CA PHE A 135 3.01 7.55 -10.62
C PHE A 135 2.71 8.24 -9.29
N PHE A 136 1.56 8.91 -9.17
CA PHE A 136 1.23 9.73 -8.00
C PHE A 136 2.31 10.79 -7.70
N CYS A 137 2.97 11.32 -8.74
CA CYS A 137 3.96 12.36 -8.63
C CYS A 137 3.29 13.74 -8.56
N ALA A 138 3.80 14.61 -7.67
CA ALA A 138 3.29 15.97 -7.50
C ALA A 138 3.98 16.99 -8.44
N ASP A 139 4.89 16.55 -9.31
CA ASP A 139 5.50 17.36 -10.36
C ASP A 139 5.04 16.89 -11.75
N PRO A 140 4.05 17.54 -12.36
CA PRO A 140 3.50 17.12 -13.65
C PRO A 140 4.50 17.18 -14.79
N ASN A 141 5.56 17.99 -14.67
CA ASN A 141 6.60 18.14 -15.71
C ASN A 141 7.60 16.98 -15.76
N ARG A 142 7.55 16.07 -14.79
CA ARG A 142 8.50 14.95 -14.66
C ARG A 142 7.90 13.59 -15.06
N ILE A 143 6.64 13.57 -15.44
CA ILE A 143 5.91 12.31 -15.72
C ILE A 143 6.53 11.53 -16.87
N ASP A 144 6.86 12.21 -17.98
CA ASP A 144 7.47 11.56 -19.14
C ASP A 144 8.84 10.96 -18.82
N GLU A 145 9.63 11.64 -17.98
CA GLU A 145 10.93 11.14 -17.53
C GLU A 145 10.78 9.89 -16.64
N ILE A 146 9.82 9.90 -15.72
CA ILE A 146 9.52 8.72 -14.87
C ILE A 146 9.09 7.55 -15.75
N ASP A 147 8.22 7.78 -16.71
CA ASP A 147 7.72 6.76 -17.62
C ASP A 147 8.83 6.16 -18.48
N ALA A 148 9.71 6.98 -19.02
CA ALA A 148 10.87 6.54 -19.78
C ALA A 148 11.83 5.70 -18.92
N TYR A 149 12.12 6.16 -17.70
CA TYR A 149 13.00 5.46 -16.76
C TYR A 149 12.43 4.09 -16.35
N MET A 150 11.15 4.04 -15.99
CA MET A 150 10.47 2.78 -15.64
C MET A 150 10.40 1.81 -16.82
N THR A 151 10.26 2.34 -18.03
CA THR A 151 10.25 1.52 -19.25
C THR A 151 11.64 0.90 -19.50
N ALA A 152 12.72 1.65 -19.28
CA ALA A 152 14.09 1.15 -19.40
C ALA A 152 14.37 0.05 -18.38
N LEU A 153 14.10 0.27 -17.10
CA LEU A 153 14.25 -0.73 -16.04
C LEU A 153 13.50 -2.04 -16.35
N ARG A 154 12.28 -1.92 -16.86
CA ARG A 154 11.49 -3.11 -17.24
C ARG A 154 12.12 -3.89 -18.39
N LYS A 155 12.71 -3.22 -19.38
CA LYS A 155 13.41 -3.89 -20.51
C LYS A 155 14.67 -4.59 -20.05
N GLU A 156 15.36 -4.03 -19.07
CA GLU A 156 16.58 -4.57 -18.46
C GLU A 156 16.28 -5.70 -17.46
N GLY A 157 15.01 -5.87 -17.05
CA GLY A 157 14.60 -6.83 -16.04
C GLY A 157 15.00 -6.43 -14.62
N GLU A 158 15.27 -5.13 -14.42
CA GLU A 158 15.72 -4.57 -13.16
C GLU A 158 14.55 -4.03 -12.31
N SER A 159 14.85 -3.75 -11.05
CA SER A 159 13.93 -3.10 -10.10
C SER A 159 14.66 -1.99 -9.35
N ILE A 160 13.90 -1.02 -8.87
CA ILE A 160 14.46 0.15 -8.18
C ILE A 160 13.61 0.53 -6.97
N GLY A 161 14.23 1.16 -5.99
CA GLY A 161 13.54 1.74 -4.83
C GLY A 161 12.88 3.08 -5.15
N ALA A 162 11.93 3.46 -4.32
CA ALA A 162 11.25 4.74 -4.40
C ALA A 162 11.09 5.37 -3.02
N ARG A 163 10.97 6.69 -2.98
CA ARG A 163 10.65 7.47 -1.78
C ARG A 163 9.25 8.05 -1.92
N ILE A 164 8.42 7.76 -0.92
CA ILE A 164 7.05 8.27 -0.83
C ILE A 164 6.99 9.22 0.35
N ASN A 165 6.57 10.44 0.12
CA ASN A 165 6.28 11.38 1.20
C ASN A 165 4.82 11.26 1.60
N VAL A 166 4.56 11.14 2.91
CA VAL A 166 3.22 11.17 3.49
C VAL A 166 3.08 12.46 4.29
N VAL A 167 2.05 13.22 3.99
CA VAL A 167 1.77 14.50 4.63
C VAL A 167 0.48 14.40 5.42
N VAL A 168 0.55 14.78 6.69
CA VAL A 168 -0.60 14.91 7.59
C VAL A 168 -0.68 16.35 8.04
N SER A 169 -1.83 16.97 7.88
CA SER A 169 -2.08 18.33 8.34
C SER A 169 -3.36 18.40 9.18
N GLY A 170 -3.37 19.32 10.14
CA GLY A 170 -4.51 19.52 11.05
C GLY A 170 -4.53 18.57 12.25
N ALA A 171 -3.44 17.82 12.50
CA ALA A 171 -3.34 16.98 13.70
C ALA A 171 -3.28 17.86 14.96
N PRO A 172 -4.11 17.60 15.98
CA PRO A 172 -4.08 18.32 17.25
C PRO A 172 -2.76 18.10 18.01
N VAL A 173 -2.33 19.12 18.71
CA VAL A 173 -1.21 19.00 19.65
C VAL A 173 -1.60 18.09 20.81
N GLY A 174 -0.68 17.23 21.26
CA GLY A 174 -0.88 16.33 22.40
C GLY A 174 -1.29 14.91 22.02
N TRP A 175 -1.31 14.56 20.76
CA TRP A 175 -1.47 13.17 20.33
C TRP A 175 -0.19 12.36 20.55
N GLY A 176 -0.34 11.08 20.85
CA GLY A 176 0.72 10.17 21.25
C GLY A 176 0.93 10.17 22.76
N GLU A 177 1.62 9.16 23.28
CA GLU A 177 1.86 8.96 24.70
C GLU A 177 3.36 8.81 25.01
N PRO A 178 3.91 9.47 26.03
CA PRO A 178 5.24 9.17 26.48
C PRO A 178 5.23 7.83 27.25
N VAL A 179 6.25 7.01 27.19
CA VAL A 179 7.53 7.11 26.49
C VAL A 179 7.51 6.25 25.23
N PHE A 180 6.71 5.17 25.20
CA PHE A 180 6.77 4.11 24.22
C PHE A 180 5.79 4.28 23.05
N ASP A 181 4.70 5.03 23.27
CA ASP A 181 3.63 5.23 22.27
C ASP A 181 3.66 6.66 21.72
N ARG A 182 4.85 7.23 21.55
CA ARG A 182 5.02 8.51 20.87
C ARG A 182 4.57 8.37 19.42
N ILE A 183 3.91 9.39 18.91
CA ILE A 183 3.29 9.36 17.59
C ILE A 183 4.29 9.06 16.46
N ASP A 184 5.53 9.53 16.55
CA ASP A 184 6.59 9.24 15.59
C ASP A 184 7.00 7.74 15.64
N ALA A 185 7.06 7.15 16.84
CA ALA A 185 7.35 5.73 17.01
C ALA A 185 6.24 4.85 16.45
N ASP A 186 4.99 5.18 16.71
CA ASP A 186 3.83 4.44 16.21
C ASP A 186 3.69 4.54 14.67
N ILE A 187 3.90 5.73 14.12
CA ILE A 187 3.94 5.94 12.68
C ILE A 187 5.07 5.11 12.06
N ALA A 188 6.28 5.16 12.62
CA ALA A 188 7.42 4.38 12.13
C ALA A 188 7.13 2.87 12.17
N SER A 189 6.58 2.36 13.26
CA SER A 189 6.17 0.96 13.40
C SER A 189 5.12 0.56 12.37
N ALA A 190 4.09 1.38 12.19
CA ALA A 190 3.04 1.13 11.21
C ALA A 190 3.59 1.14 9.77
N MET A 191 4.40 2.13 9.40
CA MET A 191 4.99 2.25 8.07
C MET A 191 5.97 1.12 7.76
N MET A 192 6.86 0.75 8.71
CA MET A 192 7.79 -0.37 8.54
C MET A 192 7.09 -1.73 8.45
N SER A 193 5.85 -1.84 8.90
CA SER A 193 5.04 -3.05 8.74
C SER A 193 4.47 -3.25 7.34
N ILE A 194 4.54 -2.23 6.47
CA ILE A 194 4.09 -2.33 5.07
C ILE A 194 5.13 -3.11 4.27
N ASN A 195 4.65 -4.06 3.45
CA ASN A 195 5.53 -4.87 2.60
C ASN A 195 6.42 -3.99 1.72
N ALA A 196 7.70 -4.36 1.61
CA ALA A 196 8.74 -3.70 0.83
C ALA A 196 9.22 -2.32 1.36
N VAL A 197 8.64 -1.77 2.41
CA VAL A 197 9.21 -0.60 3.11
C VAL A 197 10.50 -1.02 3.82
N LYS A 198 11.57 -0.24 3.65
CA LYS A 198 12.91 -0.51 4.17
C LYS A 198 13.49 0.62 5.03
N GLY A 199 12.81 1.73 5.08
CA GLY A 199 13.21 2.88 5.89
C GLY A 199 12.08 3.89 6.01
N ILE A 200 12.15 4.70 7.05
CA ILE A 200 11.28 5.84 7.33
C ILE A 200 12.13 6.94 7.94
#